data_4d79c9c4ec2bfe323742a5ca01e426d4
#
_entry.id   4d79c9c4ec2bfe323742a5ca01e426d4
#
_cell.length_a   1.000
_cell.length_b   1.000
_cell.length_c   1.000
_cell.angle_alpha   90.00
_cell.angle_beta   90.00
_cell.angle_gamma   90.00
#
_symmetry.space_group_name_H-M   'P 1'
#
loop_
_entity.id
_entity.type
_entity.pdbx_description
1 polymer ?
#
loop_
_entity_poly.entity_id
_entity_poly.type
_entity_poly.pdbx_seq_one_letter_code
_entity_poly.pdbx_strand_id
1 'polypeptide(L)'
;MSTTVDLISKGNLLVIGRLVDASNATLLAHVEDTDPKLQVIYKPVAGERPLWDFPDGDLASREYAAYLLSDLAGFDLVPLTLLREGPFGFGMVQQWIDVDESVDVVEFGQSSDEQLRKLALFDAIINNTDRKFGHLLIDSTGLLKGCDHGVCFHAEDKLRTVIWQFAGLPFNSNEISLLANVVAIDLVAVFANYLTAVEIDALQVRIK
;
A
#
# COMPACT_ATOMS: atom_id res chain seq x y z
N MET A 1 -1.18 -24.62 12.68
CA MET A 1 -0.34 -24.05 11.58
C MET A 1 -0.22 -22.57 11.84
N SER A 2 0.99 -21.99 11.72
CA SER A 2 1.18 -20.54 11.85
C SER A 2 0.49 -19.85 10.66
N THR A 3 -0.15 -18.71 10.91
CA THR A 3 -0.74 -17.91 9.83
C THR A 3 0.34 -17.17 9.04
N THR A 4 0.03 -16.70 7.82
CA THR A 4 0.95 -15.84 7.04
C THR A 4 1.38 -14.62 7.84
N VAL A 5 0.46 -14.02 8.60
CA VAL A 5 0.76 -12.90 9.53
C VAL A 5 1.81 -13.31 10.57
N ASP A 6 1.64 -14.47 11.23
CA ASP A 6 2.61 -14.96 12.21
C ASP A 6 3.98 -15.18 11.60
N LEU A 7 4.03 -15.77 10.39
CA LEU A 7 5.28 -16.04 9.68
C LEU A 7 6.00 -14.74 9.32
N ILE A 8 5.30 -13.77 8.72
CA ILE A 8 5.91 -12.49 8.35
C ILE A 8 6.31 -11.69 9.60
N SER A 9 5.54 -11.74 10.68
CA SER A 9 5.81 -10.96 11.89
C SER A 9 6.99 -11.48 12.70
N LYS A 10 7.23 -12.80 12.73
CA LYS A 10 8.17 -13.45 13.67
C LYS A 10 9.31 -14.20 12.97
N GLY A 11 9.13 -14.61 11.70
CA GLY A 11 10.14 -15.38 10.97
C GLY A 11 11.39 -14.56 10.67
N ASN A 12 12.55 -15.19 10.62
CA ASN A 12 13.78 -14.53 10.20
C ASN A 12 13.69 -14.15 8.72
N LEU A 13 14.19 -12.96 8.37
CA LEU A 13 14.25 -12.49 6.99
C LEU A 13 15.64 -12.75 6.40
N LEU A 14 15.70 -13.55 5.37
CA LEU A 14 16.89 -13.71 4.54
C LEU A 14 16.78 -12.83 3.31
N VAL A 15 17.51 -11.72 3.28
CA VAL A 15 17.55 -10.83 2.10
C VAL A 15 18.30 -11.54 0.97
N ILE A 16 17.67 -11.64 -0.19
CA ILE A 16 18.17 -12.32 -1.38
C ILE A 16 18.55 -11.37 -2.52
N GLY A 17 18.05 -10.12 -2.49
CA GLY A 17 18.36 -9.13 -3.50
C GLY A 17 17.81 -7.76 -3.20
N ARG A 18 18.15 -6.81 -4.08
CA ARG A 18 17.60 -5.45 -4.09
C ARG A 18 16.90 -5.19 -5.42
N LEU A 19 15.71 -4.60 -5.39
CA LEU A 19 15.03 -4.17 -6.59
C LEU A 19 15.74 -2.93 -7.16
N VAL A 20 16.15 -3.00 -8.43
CA VAL A 20 17.07 -2.00 -9.05
C VAL A 20 16.32 -0.72 -9.39
N ASP A 21 15.04 -0.82 -9.75
CA ASP A 21 14.23 0.32 -10.24
C ASP A 21 13.55 1.11 -9.11
N ALA A 22 13.81 0.74 -7.85
CA ALA A 22 13.25 1.43 -6.70
C ALA A 22 14.11 2.61 -6.26
N SER A 23 13.49 3.77 -5.99
CA SER A 23 14.17 4.98 -5.51
C SER A 23 14.74 4.85 -4.10
N ASN A 24 14.14 4.02 -3.24
CA ASN A 24 14.58 3.68 -1.89
C ASN A 24 15.17 2.28 -1.82
N ALA A 25 15.73 1.90 -0.68
CA ALA A 25 16.23 0.55 -0.46
C ALA A 25 15.05 -0.45 -0.35
N THR A 26 14.64 -0.99 -1.49
CA THR A 26 13.59 -2.02 -1.59
C THR A 26 14.27 -3.37 -1.76
N LEU A 27 14.14 -4.24 -0.76
CA LEU A 27 14.82 -5.51 -0.67
C LEU A 27 13.82 -6.66 -0.85
N LEU A 28 14.19 -7.63 -1.70
CA LEU A 28 13.50 -8.90 -1.77
C LEU A 28 14.08 -9.83 -0.71
N ALA A 29 13.24 -10.43 0.09
CA ALA A 29 13.63 -11.37 1.13
C ALA A 29 12.72 -12.61 1.15
N HIS A 30 13.23 -13.69 1.74
CA HIS A 30 12.43 -14.85 2.13
C HIS A 30 12.26 -14.87 3.65
N VAL A 31 11.09 -15.33 4.11
CA VAL A 31 10.91 -15.78 5.48
C VAL A 31 11.56 -17.16 5.60
N GLU A 32 12.58 -17.30 6.48
CA GLU A 32 13.25 -18.58 6.71
C GLU A 32 12.27 -19.62 7.30
N ASP A 33 12.63 -20.91 7.15
CA ASP A 33 11.87 -22.05 7.68
C ASP A 33 10.42 -22.16 7.18
N THR A 34 10.13 -21.58 6.00
CA THR A 34 8.85 -21.76 5.29
C THR A 34 9.02 -22.67 4.09
N ASP A 35 8.03 -23.52 3.82
CA ASP A 35 7.96 -24.36 2.62
C ASP A 35 6.52 -24.35 2.07
N PRO A 36 6.27 -23.81 0.86
CA PRO A 36 7.24 -23.10 0.01
C PRO A 36 7.78 -21.83 0.65
N LYS A 37 8.92 -21.31 0.14
CA LYS A 37 9.52 -20.07 0.62
C LYS A 37 8.57 -18.91 0.51
N LEU A 38 8.18 -18.33 1.63
CA LEU A 38 7.35 -17.11 1.66
C LEU A 38 8.21 -15.91 1.31
N GLN A 39 7.92 -15.29 0.16
CA GLN A 39 8.62 -14.10 -0.30
C GLN A 39 7.98 -12.83 0.26
N VAL A 40 8.82 -11.84 0.54
CA VAL A 40 8.40 -10.53 1.03
C VAL A 40 9.27 -9.42 0.47
N ILE A 41 8.71 -8.22 0.38
CA ILE A 41 9.46 -6.98 0.22
C ILE A 41 9.77 -6.43 1.60
N TYR A 42 11.03 -6.05 1.81
CA TYR A 42 11.47 -5.37 3.02
C TYR A 42 12.05 -4.00 2.68
N LYS A 43 11.48 -2.94 3.26
CA LYS A 43 11.94 -1.55 3.10
C LYS A 43 12.35 -1.02 4.48
N PRO A 44 13.66 -1.06 4.85
CA PRO A 44 14.15 -0.51 6.10
C PRO A 44 14.05 1.02 6.11
N VAL A 45 13.59 1.62 7.21
CA VAL A 45 13.54 3.09 7.39
C VAL A 45 14.92 3.72 7.16
N ALA A 46 15.99 3.06 7.62
CA ALA A 46 17.36 3.53 7.39
C ALA A 46 17.76 3.62 5.90
N GLY A 47 16.99 2.99 4.99
CA GLY A 47 17.21 3.03 3.54
C GLY A 47 16.35 4.05 2.81
N GLU A 48 15.54 4.81 3.52
CA GLU A 48 14.69 5.86 2.94
C GLU A 48 15.52 7.10 2.58
N ARG A 49 15.18 7.72 1.45
CA ARG A 49 15.73 9.02 1.08
C ARG A 49 14.80 10.10 1.61
N PRO A 50 15.32 11.12 2.32
CA PRO A 50 14.52 12.24 2.77
C PRO A 50 13.79 12.91 1.60
N LEU A 51 12.49 13.14 1.78
CA LEU A 51 11.64 13.86 0.83
C LEU A 51 11.29 15.23 1.42
N TRP A 52 11.52 16.27 0.65
CA TRP A 52 11.30 17.67 1.10
C TRP A 52 9.82 17.96 1.43
N ASP A 53 8.90 17.25 0.76
CA ASP A 53 7.46 17.41 0.93
C ASP A 53 6.83 16.38 1.89
N PHE A 54 7.63 15.48 2.44
CA PHE A 54 7.25 14.56 3.53
C PHE A 54 8.29 14.66 4.66
N PRO A 55 8.39 15.84 5.33
CA PRO A 55 9.44 16.10 6.31
C PRO A 55 9.25 15.35 7.63
N ASP A 56 8.03 14.91 7.92
CA ASP A 56 7.66 14.26 9.18
C ASP A 56 7.37 12.78 8.99
N GLY A 57 7.70 11.96 10.00
CA GLY A 57 7.50 10.52 9.99
C GLY A 57 8.45 9.78 9.03
N ASP A 58 8.05 8.60 8.61
CA ASP A 58 8.78 7.73 7.68
C ASP A 58 7.83 7.14 6.63
N LEU A 59 8.40 6.67 5.51
CA LEU A 59 7.61 6.10 4.41
C LEU A 59 7.07 4.72 4.76
N ALA A 60 7.80 3.96 5.59
CA ALA A 60 7.37 2.64 6.05
C ALA A 60 6.06 2.71 6.85
N SER A 61 5.91 3.72 7.72
CA SER A 61 4.68 3.97 8.48
C SER A 61 3.51 4.32 7.57
N ARG A 62 3.72 5.07 6.46
CA ARG A 62 2.69 5.40 5.47
C ARG A 62 2.26 4.18 4.67
N GLU A 63 3.19 3.31 4.28
CA GLU A 63 2.89 2.01 3.65
C GLU A 63 1.99 1.16 4.55
N TYR A 64 2.33 1.10 5.85
CA TYR A 64 1.54 0.36 6.82
C TYR A 64 0.16 1.00 7.06
N ALA A 65 0.08 2.32 7.15
CA ALA A 65 -1.20 3.04 7.27
C ALA A 65 -2.12 2.77 6.06
N ALA A 66 -1.58 2.72 4.84
CA ALA A 66 -2.33 2.36 3.64
C ALA A 66 -2.87 0.92 3.72
N TYR A 67 -2.06 -0.02 4.19
CA TYR A 67 -2.51 -1.39 4.43
C TYR A 67 -3.65 -1.44 5.46
N LEU A 68 -3.46 -0.81 6.63
CA LEU A 68 -4.49 -0.78 7.67
C LEU A 68 -5.81 -0.20 7.17
N LEU A 69 -5.77 0.91 6.42
CA LEU A 69 -6.99 1.49 5.87
C LEU A 69 -7.66 0.56 4.86
N SER A 70 -6.86 -0.07 3.98
CA SER A 70 -7.35 -1.02 2.98
C SER A 70 -8.04 -2.23 3.62
N ASP A 71 -7.44 -2.78 4.68
CA ASP A 71 -7.95 -3.94 5.41
C ASP A 71 -9.22 -3.58 6.20
N LEU A 72 -9.15 -2.56 7.07
CA LEU A 72 -10.25 -2.17 7.96
C LEU A 72 -11.50 -1.69 7.21
N ALA A 73 -11.33 -1.00 6.09
CA ALA A 73 -12.45 -0.52 5.29
C ALA A 73 -12.96 -1.55 4.26
N GLY A 74 -12.29 -2.70 4.11
CA GLY A 74 -12.68 -3.77 3.20
C GLY A 74 -12.33 -3.50 1.72
N PHE A 75 -11.33 -2.64 1.44
CA PHE A 75 -10.82 -2.47 0.09
C PHE A 75 -10.07 -3.72 -0.40
N ASP A 76 -9.33 -4.37 0.49
CA ASP A 76 -8.49 -5.53 0.15
C ASP A 76 -7.60 -5.29 -1.09
N LEU A 77 -6.97 -4.11 -1.15
CA LEU A 77 -6.13 -3.67 -2.28
C LEU A 77 -4.64 -3.69 -1.97
N VAL A 78 -4.26 -3.54 -0.71
CA VAL A 78 -2.85 -3.51 -0.30
C VAL A 78 -2.46 -4.90 0.21
N PRO A 79 -1.35 -5.49 -0.26
CA PRO A 79 -0.86 -6.76 0.27
C PRO A 79 -0.60 -6.66 1.78
N LEU A 80 -0.68 -7.80 2.49
CA LEU A 80 -0.36 -7.86 3.91
C LEU A 80 0.97 -7.15 4.19
N THR A 81 0.92 -6.12 5.02
CA THR A 81 2.05 -5.26 5.35
C THR A 81 2.18 -5.17 6.87
N LEU A 82 3.40 -5.25 7.39
CA LEU A 82 3.70 -5.15 8.81
C LEU A 82 4.90 -4.22 9.02
N LEU A 83 4.98 -3.59 10.20
CA LEU A 83 6.17 -2.89 10.68
C LEU A 83 6.90 -3.79 11.67
N ARG A 84 8.21 -3.99 11.47
CA ARG A 84 9.03 -4.81 12.35
C ARG A 84 10.53 -4.57 12.17
N GLU A 85 11.31 -5.09 13.11
CA GLU A 85 12.75 -5.23 12.95
C GLU A 85 13.11 -6.28 11.89
N GLY A 86 14.13 -5.98 11.11
CA GLY A 86 14.70 -6.85 10.09
C GLY A 86 16.23 -6.75 10.05
N PRO A 87 16.89 -7.39 9.08
CA PRO A 87 18.36 -7.45 8.99
C PRO A 87 19.05 -6.08 8.90
N PHE A 88 18.34 -5.05 8.43
CA PHE A 88 18.85 -3.67 8.29
C PHE A 88 18.07 -2.68 9.16
N GLY A 89 17.53 -3.13 10.30
CA GLY A 89 16.80 -2.33 11.26
C GLY A 89 15.29 -2.34 11.05
N PHE A 90 14.60 -1.44 11.75
CA PHE A 90 13.15 -1.29 11.68
C PHE A 90 12.70 -0.86 10.28
N GLY A 91 11.58 -1.42 9.81
CA GLY A 91 11.03 -1.08 8.52
C GLY A 91 9.72 -1.80 8.20
N MET A 92 9.23 -1.57 6.99
CA MET A 92 8.04 -2.21 6.44
C MET A 92 8.41 -3.54 5.80
N VAL A 93 7.60 -4.58 6.09
CA VAL A 93 7.64 -5.88 5.42
C VAL A 93 6.29 -6.16 4.80
N GLN A 94 6.26 -6.35 3.49
CA GLN A 94 5.04 -6.57 2.72
C GLN A 94 5.10 -7.92 2.01
N GLN A 95 4.01 -8.67 2.05
CA GLN A 95 3.87 -9.92 1.30
C GLN A 95 4.12 -9.68 -0.20
N TRP A 96 4.96 -10.52 -0.79
CA TRP A 96 5.15 -10.55 -2.24
C TRP A 96 3.90 -11.06 -2.94
N ILE A 97 3.57 -10.45 -4.07
CA ILE A 97 2.51 -10.91 -4.96
C ILE A 97 3.15 -11.42 -6.25
N ASP A 98 2.91 -12.69 -6.58
CA ASP A 98 3.32 -13.28 -7.85
C ASP A 98 2.38 -12.76 -8.95
N VAL A 99 2.89 -11.86 -9.77
CA VAL A 99 2.11 -11.25 -10.85
C VAL A 99 2.03 -12.18 -12.07
N ASP A 100 0.94 -12.10 -12.80
CA ASP A 100 0.80 -12.74 -14.11
C ASP A 100 1.53 -11.90 -15.17
N GLU A 101 2.71 -12.36 -15.58
CA GLU A 101 3.54 -11.68 -16.59
C GLU A 101 2.89 -11.61 -17.99
N SER A 102 1.81 -12.36 -18.22
CA SER A 102 1.07 -12.29 -19.48
C SER A 102 0.12 -11.09 -19.59
N VAL A 103 -0.15 -10.41 -18.47
CA VAL A 103 -1.01 -9.23 -18.41
C VAL A 103 -0.23 -7.99 -18.83
N ASP A 104 -0.67 -7.31 -19.90
CA ASP A 104 -0.19 -5.95 -20.18
C ASP A 104 -0.77 -4.98 -19.15
N VAL A 105 0.05 -4.61 -18.19
CA VAL A 105 -0.34 -3.76 -17.05
C VAL A 105 -0.73 -2.34 -17.49
N VAL A 106 -0.25 -1.85 -18.63
CA VAL A 106 -0.62 -0.54 -19.18
C VAL A 106 -2.00 -0.62 -19.81
N GLU A 107 -2.26 -1.65 -20.63
CA GLU A 107 -3.59 -1.89 -21.20
C GLU A 107 -4.62 -2.12 -20.09
N PHE A 108 -4.32 -2.97 -19.11
CA PHE A 108 -5.18 -3.18 -17.94
C PHE A 108 -5.45 -1.86 -17.22
N GLY A 109 -4.42 -1.09 -16.89
CA GLY A 109 -4.52 0.16 -16.13
C GLY A 109 -5.30 1.29 -16.86
N GLN A 110 -5.53 1.15 -18.17
CA GLN A 110 -6.35 2.06 -18.98
C GLN A 110 -7.79 1.55 -19.21
N SER A 111 -8.08 0.35 -18.74
CA SER A 111 -9.40 -0.28 -18.90
C SER A 111 -10.45 0.34 -17.96
N SER A 112 -11.68 -0.14 -18.09
CA SER A 112 -12.80 0.21 -17.18
C SER A 112 -13.06 -0.87 -16.11
N ASP A 113 -12.05 -1.65 -15.75
CA ASP A 113 -12.17 -2.71 -14.75
C ASP A 113 -12.60 -2.17 -13.39
N GLU A 114 -13.54 -2.85 -12.74
CA GLU A 114 -14.10 -2.42 -11.44
C GLU A 114 -13.07 -2.46 -10.30
N GLN A 115 -12.03 -3.29 -10.39
CA GLN A 115 -10.96 -3.30 -9.40
C GLN A 115 -10.09 -2.04 -9.52
N LEU A 116 -9.83 -1.57 -10.76
CA LEU A 116 -9.15 -0.29 -10.99
C LEU A 116 -9.98 0.88 -10.46
N ARG A 117 -11.30 0.83 -10.68
CA ARG A 117 -12.21 1.85 -10.15
C ARG A 117 -12.14 1.90 -8.62
N LYS A 118 -12.14 0.74 -7.96
CA LYS A 118 -11.94 0.64 -6.50
C LYS A 118 -10.59 1.19 -6.06
N LEU A 119 -9.51 0.90 -6.82
CA LEU A 119 -8.17 1.44 -6.54
C LEU A 119 -8.10 2.96 -6.75
N ALA A 120 -8.77 3.50 -7.77
CA ALA A 120 -8.84 4.96 -7.99
C ALA A 120 -9.50 5.68 -6.82
N LEU A 121 -10.60 5.13 -6.28
CA LEU A 121 -11.23 5.65 -5.08
C LEU A 121 -10.28 5.58 -3.87
N PHE A 122 -9.61 4.45 -3.68
CA PHE A 122 -8.65 4.27 -2.59
C PHE A 122 -7.50 5.28 -2.69
N ASP A 123 -6.89 5.45 -3.87
CA ASP A 123 -5.83 6.44 -4.11
C ASP A 123 -6.29 7.87 -3.80
N ALA A 124 -7.54 8.21 -4.14
CA ALA A 124 -8.11 9.52 -3.81
C ALA A 124 -8.25 9.73 -2.29
N ILE A 125 -8.71 8.71 -1.56
CA ILE A 125 -8.87 8.76 -0.09
C ILE A 125 -7.50 8.95 0.59
N ILE A 126 -6.52 8.12 0.23
CA ILE A 126 -5.18 8.18 0.82
C ILE A 126 -4.30 9.30 0.23
N ASN A 127 -4.81 10.05 -0.75
CA ASN A 127 -4.07 11.11 -1.46
C ASN A 127 -2.73 10.59 -2.00
N ASN A 128 -2.78 9.52 -2.79
CA ASN A 128 -1.59 8.90 -3.36
C ASN A 128 -0.90 9.86 -4.34
N THR A 129 0.36 10.18 -4.10
CA THR A 129 1.10 11.18 -4.89
C THR A 129 1.93 10.59 -6.02
N ASP A 130 1.93 9.26 -6.23
CA ASP A 130 2.82 8.61 -7.21
C ASP A 130 2.29 7.27 -7.76
N ARG A 131 0.98 7.13 -8.02
CA ARG A 131 0.46 5.89 -8.64
C ARG A 131 0.95 5.75 -10.08
N LYS A 132 1.63 4.63 -10.38
CA LYS A 132 2.15 4.24 -11.68
C LYS A 132 1.55 2.91 -12.12
N PHE A 133 1.62 2.58 -13.41
CA PHE A 133 1.22 1.26 -13.93
C PHE A 133 2.01 0.12 -13.28
N GLY A 134 3.32 0.30 -13.06
CA GLY A 134 4.16 -0.70 -12.38
C GLY A 134 3.81 -0.94 -10.89
N HIS A 135 2.89 -0.16 -10.30
CA HIS A 135 2.37 -0.40 -8.96
C HIS A 135 1.06 -1.21 -8.95
N LEU A 136 0.59 -1.66 -10.11
CA LEU A 136 -0.57 -2.53 -10.27
C LEU A 136 -0.08 -3.98 -10.31
N LEU A 137 -0.44 -4.77 -9.32
CA LEU A 137 -0.05 -6.17 -9.19
C LEU A 137 -1.27 -7.04 -9.48
N ILE A 138 -1.33 -7.62 -10.66
CA ILE A 138 -2.40 -8.55 -11.07
C ILE A 138 -1.85 -9.97 -10.96
N ASP A 139 -2.44 -10.79 -10.11
CA ASP A 139 -2.04 -12.18 -9.97
C ASP A 139 -2.67 -13.09 -11.05
N SER A 140 -2.26 -14.36 -11.07
CA SER A 140 -2.77 -15.36 -12.03
C SER A 140 -4.28 -15.68 -11.88
N THR A 141 -4.93 -15.19 -10.83
CA THR A 141 -6.39 -15.30 -10.63
C THR A 141 -7.13 -14.07 -11.13
N GLY A 142 -6.41 -13.04 -11.58
CA GLY A 142 -6.95 -11.77 -12.02
C GLY A 142 -7.25 -10.80 -10.88
N LEU A 143 -6.79 -11.07 -9.64
CA LEU A 143 -6.96 -10.14 -8.54
C LEU A 143 -5.93 -9.03 -8.60
N LEU A 144 -6.41 -7.78 -8.46
CA LEU A 144 -5.59 -6.58 -8.39
C LEU A 144 -5.20 -6.27 -6.95
N LYS A 145 -3.90 -6.08 -6.72
CA LYS A 145 -3.35 -5.41 -5.56
C LYS A 145 -2.56 -4.17 -6.00
N GLY A 146 -2.42 -3.21 -5.10
CA GLY A 146 -1.55 -2.05 -5.30
C GLY A 146 -0.38 -2.09 -4.34
N CYS A 147 0.78 -1.59 -4.76
CA CYS A 147 1.96 -1.43 -3.92
C CYS A 147 2.51 0.00 -3.96
N ASP A 148 3.56 0.24 -3.19
CA ASP A 148 4.32 1.49 -3.12
C ASP A 148 3.47 2.70 -2.66
N HIS A 149 2.97 2.63 -1.42
CA HIS A 149 2.13 3.64 -0.78
C HIS A 149 2.92 4.56 0.19
N GLY A 150 4.24 4.60 0.12
CA GLY A 150 5.08 5.39 1.03
C GLY A 150 4.87 6.91 0.91
N VAL A 151 4.37 7.39 -0.23
CA VAL A 151 4.12 8.81 -0.50
C VAL A 151 2.62 9.14 -0.54
N CYS A 152 1.89 8.65 0.47
CA CYS A 152 0.45 8.86 0.65
C CYS A 152 0.16 9.72 1.89
N PHE A 153 -1.09 10.10 2.08
CA PHE A 153 -1.63 10.84 3.24
C PHE A 153 -1.13 12.26 3.40
N HIS A 154 -0.49 12.86 2.38
CA HIS A 154 -0.08 14.27 2.48
C HIS A 154 -1.26 15.18 2.87
N ALA A 155 -0.99 16.19 3.71
CA ALA A 155 -2.02 17.11 4.19
C ALA A 155 -2.62 17.98 3.07
N GLU A 156 -1.80 18.41 2.11
CA GLU A 156 -2.27 19.12 0.92
C GLU A 156 -2.75 18.15 -0.14
N ASP A 157 -3.72 18.54 -0.97
CA ASP A 157 -4.16 17.77 -2.12
C ASP A 157 -3.05 17.65 -3.17
N LYS A 158 -2.53 16.43 -3.30
CA LYS A 158 -1.42 16.09 -4.21
C LYS A 158 -1.68 14.82 -5.01
N LEU A 159 -2.94 14.41 -5.15
CA LEU A 159 -3.27 13.19 -5.89
C LEU A 159 -2.60 13.18 -7.26
N ARG A 160 -1.76 12.17 -7.49
CA ARG A 160 -1.12 11.90 -8.76
C ARG A 160 -1.27 10.41 -9.09
N THR A 161 -2.07 10.14 -10.09
CA THR A 161 -2.42 8.78 -10.49
C THR A 161 -2.42 8.64 -12.00
N VAL A 162 -2.26 7.41 -12.50
CA VAL A 162 -2.44 7.06 -13.92
C VAL A 162 -3.86 6.58 -14.24
N ILE A 163 -4.75 6.47 -13.23
CA ILE A 163 -6.10 5.90 -13.37
C ILE A 163 -7.19 6.99 -13.21
N TRP A 164 -7.16 8.00 -14.10
CA TRP A 164 -8.10 9.13 -14.10
C TRP A 164 -9.43 8.85 -14.79
N GLN A 165 -9.59 7.73 -15.50
CA GLN A 165 -10.77 7.42 -16.33
C GLN A 165 -12.07 7.33 -15.53
N PHE A 166 -12.02 7.23 -14.21
CA PHE A 166 -13.21 7.20 -13.35
C PHE A 166 -13.57 8.56 -12.76
N ALA A 167 -12.74 9.59 -12.98
CA ALA A 167 -12.99 10.92 -12.43
C ALA A 167 -14.31 11.53 -12.96
N GLY A 168 -15.11 12.07 -12.05
CA GLY A 168 -16.40 12.68 -12.39
C GLY A 168 -17.55 11.69 -12.61
N LEU A 169 -17.30 10.37 -12.53
CA LEU A 169 -18.38 9.40 -12.55
C LEU A 169 -19.11 9.36 -11.18
N PRO A 170 -20.44 9.15 -11.15
CA PRO A 170 -21.15 8.98 -9.89
C PRO A 170 -20.67 7.71 -9.17
N PHE A 171 -20.61 7.75 -7.84
CA PHE A 171 -20.28 6.58 -7.05
C PHE A 171 -21.29 5.46 -7.23
N ASN A 172 -20.80 4.24 -7.38
CA ASN A 172 -21.65 3.06 -7.37
C ASN A 172 -21.93 2.59 -5.91
N SER A 173 -22.82 1.59 -5.75
CA SER A 173 -23.23 1.10 -4.44
C SER A 173 -22.07 0.50 -3.62
N ASN A 174 -21.12 -0.15 -4.29
CA ASN A 174 -19.95 -0.71 -3.63
C ASN A 174 -19.02 0.40 -3.09
N GLU A 175 -18.76 1.43 -3.91
CA GLU A 175 -17.96 2.59 -3.50
C GLU A 175 -18.60 3.33 -2.32
N ILE A 176 -19.92 3.51 -2.33
CA ILE A 176 -20.66 4.11 -1.20
C ILE A 176 -20.49 3.28 0.06
N SER A 177 -20.54 1.95 -0.05
CA SER A 177 -20.34 1.06 1.09
C SER A 177 -18.91 1.14 1.64
N LEU A 178 -17.90 1.17 0.76
CA LEU A 178 -16.50 1.34 1.15
C LEU A 178 -16.26 2.69 1.84
N LEU A 179 -16.81 3.78 1.29
CA LEU A 179 -16.74 5.10 1.91
C LEU A 179 -17.41 5.11 3.30
N ALA A 180 -18.57 4.47 3.45
CA ALA A 180 -19.25 4.34 4.74
C ALA A 180 -18.37 3.58 5.76
N ASN A 181 -17.67 2.53 5.33
CA ASN A 181 -16.73 1.81 6.19
C ASN A 181 -15.56 2.71 6.63
N VAL A 182 -14.97 3.49 5.70
CA VAL A 182 -13.88 4.43 6.05
C VAL A 182 -14.35 5.47 7.07
N VAL A 183 -15.56 6.04 6.87
CA VAL A 183 -16.14 7.02 7.81
C VAL A 183 -16.40 6.43 9.20
N ALA A 184 -16.65 5.13 9.30
CA ALA A 184 -16.88 4.44 10.57
C ALA A 184 -15.58 4.16 11.37
N ILE A 185 -14.40 4.30 10.77
CA ILE A 185 -13.12 4.07 11.44
C ILE A 185 -12.79 5.26 12.36
N ASP A 186 -12.41 4.97 13.61
CA ASP A 186 -11.75 5.97 14.46
C ASP A 186 -10.33 6.21 13.96
N LEU A 187 -10.18 7.16 13.02
CA LEU A 187 -8.92 7.44 12.34
C LEU A 187 -7.82 7.88 13.31
N VAL A 188 -8.15 8.59 14.38
CA VAL A 188 -7.15 9.01 15.38
C VAL A 188 -6.65 7.79 16.15
N ALA A 189 -7.54 6.94 16.64
CA ALA A 189 -7.15 5.74 17.38
C ALA A 189 -6.28 4.78 16.54
N VAL A 190 -6.58 4.68 15.24
CA VAL A 190 -5.87 3.75 14.33
C VAL A 190 -4.54 4.32 13.85
N PHE A 191 -4.48 5.61 13.47
CA PHE A 191 -3.36 6.16 12.69
C PHE A 191 -2.41 7.07 13.47
N ALA A 192 -2.71 7.47 14.73
CA ALA A 192 -1.88 8.42 15.48
C ALA A 192 -0.41 7.98 15.69
N ASN A 193 -0.11 6.68 15.58
CA ASN A 193 1.26 6.17 15.68
C ASN A 193 2.02 6.16 14.33
N TYR A 194 1.35 6.42 13.21
CA TYR A 194 1.88 6.26 11.86
C TYR A 194 1.82 7.53 11.03
N LEU A 195 0.85 8.41 11.33
CA LEU A 195 0.60 9.66 10.63
C LEU A 195 0.57 10.82 11.62
N THR A 196 0.94 12.02 11.15
CA THR A 196 0.79 13.23 11.95
C THR A 196 -0.68 13.61 12.14
N ALA A 197 -0.98 14.41 13.17
CA ALA A 197 -2.34 14.90 13.41
C ALA A 197 -2.89 15.68 12.19
N VAL A 198 -2.05 16.47 11.52
CA VAL A 198 -2.44 17.25 10.33
C VAL A 198 -2.81 16.35 9.16
N GLU A 199 -2.11 15.23 8.96
CA GLU A 199 -2.42 14.25 7.92
C GLU A 199 -3.72 13.49 8.22
N ILE A 200 -3.95 13.15 9.49
CA ILE A 200 -5.21 12.53 9.92
C ILE A 200 -6.39 13.49 9.72
N ASP A 201 -6.24 14.76 10.10
CA ASP A 201 -7.27 15.78 9.86
C ASP A 201 -7.56 15.96 8.37
N ALA A 202 -6.53 15.98 7.52
CA ALA A 202 -6.68 16.05 6.07
C ALA A 202 -7.40 14.82 5.50
N LEU A 203 -7.10 13.61 6.00
CA LEU A 203 -7.82 12.39 5.66
C LEU A 203 -9.30 12.49 6.05
N GLN A 204 -9.61 12.99 7.26
CA GLN A 204 -10.99 13.21 7.71
C GLN A 204 -11.76 14.19 6.81
N VAL A 205 -11.10 15.20 6.28
CA VAL A 205 -11.72 16.16 5.35
C VAL A 205 -12.01 15.49 3.99
N ARG A 206 -11.08 14.68 3.48
CA ARG A 206 -11.23 14.02 2.16
C ARG A 206 -12.36 12.99 2.10
N ILE A 207 -12.71 12.37 3.20
CA ILE A 207 -13.77 11.33 3.24
C ILE A 207 -15.16 11.90 3.52
N LYS A 208 -15.31 13.20 3.70
CA LYS A 208 -16.60 13.90 3.90
C LYS A 208 -17.17 14.40 2.57
#